data_a40ecfcefaecf58d5fb93de1ded65eaf
#
_entry.id   a40ecfcefaecf58d5fb93de1ded65eaf
#
_cell.length_a   1.000
_cell.length_b   1.000
_cell.length_c   1.000
_cell.angle_alpha   90.00
_cell.angle_beta   90.00
_cell.angle_gamma   90.00
#
_symmetry.space_group_name_H-M   'P 1'
#
loop_
_entity.id
_entity.type
_entity.pdbx_description
1 polymer ?
#
loop_
_entity_poly.entity_id
_entity_poly.type
_entity_poly.pdbx_seq_one_letter_code
_entity_poly.pdbx_strand_id
1 'polypeptide(L)'
;KGYSAKETWLYDRLGSLFQAMDKGDPILNVPIYNGGLFNASPDRSDRRDQRISRYLVEHKIPDRFLAQAIDRLARDQDERTLGLVFIDYKSLEVRHLGSIYEGLLEFKLKVADEDLTTQADKKSETYIPLSQLKSKATARKKAAGVVVPKGHVYLSNDKFERKASGSYYTPDPIVEYIVTHTVGPVLDEKLETLRPEFRKVRKTFDNELQKSKAYPSPEVKNGDMEHRQWAAMQTYNHHRDLVEKLFDLKVLDPSMGSGHFLVEVVDFVTDRLLKFLNQFPINPVNFALDRTRQSIMQSLGEQGITVDPSKLTDINLLKRHVLKRCIYGVDLNPMAVELAKVSLWLDAFTLGAPLSFLDHHLRPGNSLIGKGLIDLED
;
A
#
# COMPACT_ATOMS: atom_id res chain seq x y z
N LYS A 1 -4.45 33.32 -17.85
CA LYS A 1 -4.15 34.00 -16.58
C LYS A 1 -3.16 33.15 -15.83
N GLY A 2 -1.97 33.71 -15.46
CA GLY A 2 -0.94 32.95 -14.73
C GLY A 2 -1.33 32.81 -13.25
N TYR A 3 -0.90 31.71 -12.63
CA TYR A 3 -1.05 31.48 -11.19
C TYR A 3 -0.19 32.43 -10.38
N SER A 4 -0.67 32.80 -9.19
CA SER A 4 0.04 33.71 -8.27
C SER A 4 1.32 33.07 -7.71
N ALA A 5 2.38 33.90 -7.59
CA ALA A 5 3.61 33.48 -6.93
C ALA A 5 3.58 33.63 -5.40
N LYS A 6 2.49 34.18 -4.83
CA LYS A 6 2.34 34.43 -3.38
C LYS A 6 1.15 33.69 -2.78
N GLU A 7 0.06 33.52 -3.52
CA GLU A 7 -1.12 32.82 -3.06
C GLU A 7 -0.90 31.31 -3.00
N THR A 8 -1.59 30.63 -2.08
CA THR A 8 -1.45 29.20 -1.79
C THR A 8 -2.79 28.47 -1.84
N TRP A 9 -3.71 28.95 -2.67
CA TRP A 9 -5.06 28.40 -2.75
C TRP A 9 -5.09 26.93 -3.18
N LEU A 10 -4.25 26.55 -4.16
CA LEU A 10 -4.13 25.15 -4.58
C LEU A 10 -3.58 24.24 -3.47
N TYR A 11 -2.65 24.77 -2.68
CA TYR A 11 -2.10 24.03 -1.53
C TYR A 11 -3.19 23.76 -0.47
N ASP A 12 -4.01 24.77 -0.18
CA ASP A 12 -5.09 24.63 0.79
C ASP A 12 -6.17 23.65 0.29
N ARG A 13 -6.45 23.64 -1.03
CA ARG A 13 -7.34 22.65 -1.66
C ARG A 13 -6.80 21.21 -1.58
N LEU A 14 -5.50 21.04 -1.81
CA LEU A 14 -4.84 19.74 -1.66
C LEU A 14 -4.90 19.28 -0.21
N GLY A 15 -4.67 20.17 0.74
CA GLY A 15 -4.83 19.90 2.17
C GLY A 15 -6.25 19.46 2.54
N SER A 16 -7.28 20.12 1.97
CA SER A 16 -8.68 19.72 2.16
C SER A 16 -8.97 18.34 1.58
N LEU A 17 -8.39 17.99 0.44
CA LEU A 17 -8.49 16.64 -0.14
C LEU A 17 -7.87 15.58 0.79
N PHE A 18 -6.67 15.83 1.29
CA PHE A 18 -6.00 14.92 2.24
C PHE A 18 -6.80 14.77 3.54
N GLN A 19 -7.39 15.86 4.03
CA GLN A 19 -8.26 15.82 5.20
C GLN A 19 -9.52 14.99 4.96
N ALA A 20 -10.15 15.09 3.78
CA ALA A 20 -11.29 14.26 3.41
C ALA A 20 -10.90 12.78 3.35
N MET A 21 -9.72 12.43 2.86
CA MET A 21 -9.22 11.06 2.85
C MET A 21 -8.90 10.55 4.27
N ASP A 22 -8.33 11.39 5.15
CA ASP A 22 -7.97 11.01 6.52
C ASP A 22 -9.20 10.84 7.42
N LYS A 23 -10.13 11.81 7.38
CA LYS A 23 -11.27 11.89 8.31
C LYS A 23 -12.60 11.43 7.72
N GLY A 24 -12.63 11.17 6.42
CA GLY A 24 -13.84 10.94 5.66
C GLY A 24 -14.61 12.23 5.35
N ASP A 25 -15.46 12.15 4.36
CA ASP A 25 -16.40 13.23 3.99
C ASP A 25 -17.73 12.62 3.50
N PRO A 26 -18.79 12.63 4.32
CA PRO A 26 -20.09 12.08 3.93
C PRO A 26 -20.71 12.78 2.72
N ILE A 27 -20.46 14.10 2.53
CA ILE A 27 -21.02 14.85 1.41
C ILE A 27 -20.41 14.39 0.09
N LEU A 28 -19.10 14.10 0.11
CA LEU A 28 -18.38 13.54 -1.04
C LEU A 28 -18.46 12.01 -1.13
N ASN A 29 -19.17 11.38 -0.20
CA ASN A 29 -19.25 9.92 -0.06
C ASN A 29 -17.87 9.24 0.06
N VAL A 30 -16.93 9.87 0.78
CA VAL A 30 -15.58 9.40 1.02
C VAL A 30 -15.50 8.82 2.43
N PRO A 31 -15.23 7.51 2.61
CA PRO A 31 -15.08 6.90 3.92
C PRO A 31 -13.76 7.31 4.59
N ILE A 32 -13.67 7.08 5.90
CA ILE A 32 -12.45 7.31 6.67
C ILE A 32 -11.40 6.27 6.27
N TYR A 33 -10.32 6.70 5.63
CA TYR A 33 -9.19 5.82 5.32
C TYR A 33 -8.11 5.81 6.40
N ASN A 34 -8.05 6.85 7.25
CA ASN A 34 -7.25 6.96 8.48
C ASN A 34 -5.88 6.24 8.39
N GLY A 35 -5.00 6.76 7.56
CA GLY A 35 -3.63 6.29 7.44
C GLY A 35 -2.65 7.43 7.68
N GLY A 36 -1.47 7.16 8.23
CA GLY A 36 -0.43 8.16 8.46
C GLY A 36 -0.09 8.99 7.22
N LEU A 37 -0.29 8.39 6.02
CA LEU A 37 -0.03 9.03 4.74
C LEU A 37 -0.84 10.32 4.51
N PHE A 38 -2.10 10.36 4.94
CA PHE A 38 -3.00 11.52 4.74
C PHE A 38 -3.14 12.37 6.00
N ASN A 39 -2.46 12.02 7.10
CA ASN A 39 -2.59 12.72 8.36
C ASN A 39 -1.87 14.07 8.31
N ALA A 40 -2.62 15.13 8.09
CA ALA A 40 -2.13 16.50 8.15
C ALA A 40 -2.21 17.11 9.57
N SER A 41 -2.67 16.36 10.58
CA SER A 41 -2.86 16.85 11.94
C SER A 41 -1.63 16.55 12.83
N PRO A 42 -0.90 17.57 13.31
CA PRO A 42 0.31 17.39 14.11
C PRO A 42 0.14 16.60 15.39
N ASP A 43 -1.10 16.52 15.93
CA ASP A 43 -1.40 15.95 17.24
C ASP A 43 -1.60 14.43 17.27
N ARG A 44 -1.67 13.79 16.09
CA ARG A 44 -1.94 12.34 15.95
C ARG A 44 -0.75 11.51 15.48
N SER A 45 0.36 12.14 15.18
CA SER A 45 1.54 11.49 14.61
C SER A 45 2.64 11.29 15.65
N ASP A 46 3.58 10.39 15.39
CA ASP A 46 4.78 10.27 16.19
C ASP A 46 5.66 11.54 16.14
N ARG A 47 6.73 11.61 16.94
CA ARG A 47 7.58 12.81 17.00
C ARG A 47 8.21 13.21 15.66
N ARG A 48 8.45 12.25 14.77
CA ARG A 48 9.02 12.51 13.44
C ARG A 48 7.95 13.05 12.51
N ASP A 49 6.81 12.39 12.47
CA ASP A 49 5.66 12.76 11.63
C ASP A 49 5.08 14.11 12.06
N GLN A 50 5.04 14.40 13.37
CA GLN A 50 4.67 15.72 13.89
C GLN A 50 5.56 16.85 13.34
N ARG A 51 6.87 16.61 13.21
CA ARG A 51 7.78 17.62 12.65
C ARG A 51 7.52 17.85 11.16
N ILE A 52 7.30 16.76 10.41
CA ILE A 52 7.00 16.82 8.96
C ILE A 52 5.64 17.50 8.76
N SER A 53 4.60 17.08 9.45
CA SER A 53 3.25 17.66 9.35
C SER A 53 3.26 19.15 9.70
N ARG A 54 3.93 19.55 10.76
CA ARG A 54 4.07 20.95 11.15
C ARG A 54 4.79 21.76 10.08
N TYR A 55 5.90 21.24 9.56
CA TYR A 55 6.64 21.89 8.47
C TYR A 55 5.76 22.10 7.24
N LEU A 56 4.99 21.11 6.83
CA LEU A 56 4.07 21.20 5.68
C LEU A 56 2.93 22.20 5.89
N VAL A 57 2.44 22.33 7.13
CA VAL A 57 1.40 23.33 7.48
C VAL A 57 1.98 24.76 7.45
N GLU A 58 3.20 24.94 7.95
CA GLU A 58 3.87 26.24 8.07
C GLU A 58 4.47 26.71 6.73
N HIS A 59 4.85 25.79 5.83
CA HIS A 59 5.56 26.08 4.58
C HIS A 59 4.73 25.71 3.36
N LYS A 60 3.75 26.54 3.03
CA LYS A 60 2.86 26.32 1.88
C LYS A 60 3.56 26.65 0.56
N ILE A 61 3.30 25.83 -0.45
CA ILE A 61 3.84 26.03 -1.80
C ILE A 61 2.95 27.01 -2.56
N PRO A 62 3.48 28.13 -3.11
CA PRO A 62 2.68 29.05 -3.91
C PRO A 62 2.10 28.42 -5.17
N ASP A 63 0.90 28.88 -5.55
CA ASP A 63 0.11 28.33 -6.65
C ASP A 63 0.85 28.23 -7.98
N ARG A 64 1.71 29.19 -8.28
CA ARG A 64 2.52 29.18 -9.50
C ARG A 64 3.39 27.93 -9.63
N PHE A 65 3.96 27.46 -8.54
CA PHE A 65 4.86 26.29 -8.54
C PHE A 65 4.04 24.99 -8.41
N LEU A 66 3.05 25.00 -7.52
CA LEU A 66 2.21 23.82 -7.28
C LEU A 66 1.38 23.46 -8.52
N ALA A 67 0.83 24.47 -9.23
CA ALA A 67 0.10 24.23 -10.46
C ALA A 67 0.98 23.55 -11.53
N GLN A 68 2.23 23.95 -11.66
CA GLN A 68 3.16 23.33 -12.61
C GLN A 68 3.50 21.89 -12.22
N ALA A 69 3.66 21.61 -10.92
CA ALA A 69 3.91 20.27 -10.43
C ALA A 69 2.69 19.35 -10.67
N ILE A 70 1.48 19.81 -10.32
CA ILE A 70 0.23 19.07 -10.56
C ILE A 70 0.02 18.83 -12.05
N ASP A 71 0.27 19.83 -12.89
CA ASP A 71 0.11 19.72 -14.33
C ASP A 71 1.02 18.64 -14.94
N ARG A 72 2.28 18.59 -14.51
CA ARG A 72 3.25 17.55 -14.94
C ARG A 72 2.92 16.16 -14.40
N LEU A 73 2.31 16.08 -13.23
CA LEU A 73 1.81 14.81 -12.70
C LEU A 73 0.54 14.34 -13.42
N ALA A 74 -0.35 15.29 -13.79
CA ALA A 74 -1.65 14.96 -14.37
C ALA A 74 -1.60 14.67 -15.86
N ARG A 75 -0.60 15.18 -16.58
CA ARG A 75 -0.53 15.10 -18.05
C ARG A 75 0.84 14.65 -18.53
N ASP A 76 0.82 13.85 -19.58
CA ASP A 76 2.01 13.42 -20.32
C ASP A 76 1.87 13.77 -21.80
N GLN A 77 2.98 13.73 -22.52
CA GLN A 77 2.99 13.98 -23.95
C GLN A 77 2.68 12.69 -24.69
N ASP A 78 1.60 12.70 -25.48
CA ASP A 78 1.28 11.59 -26.36
C ASP A 78 2.32 11.50 -27.48
N GLU A 79 2.97 10.34 -27.64
CA GLU A 79 4.04 10.13 -28.60
C GLU A 79 3.59 10.27 -30.07
N ARG A 80 2.30 10.07 -30.37
CA ARG A 80 1.74 10.12 -31.73
C ARG A 80 1.27 11.50 -32.11
N THR A 81 0.56 12.18 -31.20
CA THR A 81 -0.08 13.47 -31.48
C THR A 81 0.76 14.65 -31.02
N LEU A 82 1.80 14.41 -30.21
CA LEU A 82 2.61 15.42 -29.51
C LEU A 82 1.76 16.36 -28.62
N GLY A 83 0.50 16.04 -28.42
CA GLY A 83 -0.42 16.74 -27.52
C GLY A 83 -0.27 16.28 -26.08
N LEU A 84 -0.72 17.12 -25.13
CA LEU A 84 -0.78 16.75 -23.72
C LEU A 84 -2.08 15.97 -23.46
N VAL A 85 -1.96 14.76 -22.91
CA VAL A 85 -3.07 13.90 -22.52
C VAL A 85 -3.05 13.66 -21.01
N PHE A 86 -4.21 13.46 -20.40
CA PHE A 86 -4.29 13.12 -18.99
C PHE A 86 -3.77 11.69 -18.76
N ILE A 87 -2.97 11.55 -17.71
CA ILE A 87 -2.49 10.23 -17.26
C ILE A 87 -3.65 9.50 -16.56
N ASP A 88 -3.91 8.27 -16.97
CA ASP A 88 -4.86 7.39 -16.28
C ASP A 88 -4.20 6.68 -15.10
N TYR A 89 -4.27 7.31 -13.93
CA TYR A 89 -3.77 6.72 -12.68
C TYR A 89 -4.58 5.52 -12.19
N LYS A 90 -5.77 5.29 -12.73
CA LYS A 90 -6.59 4.13 -12.37
C LYS A 90 -5.97 2.82 -12.87
N SER A 91 -5.24 2.89 -13.98
CA SER A 91 -4.51 1.76 -14.58
C SER A 91 -3.13 1.55 -13.97
N LEU A 92 -2.72 2.39 -12.99
CA LEU A 92 -1.41 2.31 -12.38
C LEU A 92 -1.34 1.07 -11.48
N GLU A 93 -0.53 0.11 -11.88
CA GLU A 93 -0.27 -1.08 -11.06
C GLU A 93 0.76 -0.76 -9.96
N VAL A 94 0.74 -1.54 -8.89
CA VAL A 94 1.62 -1.38 -7.72
C VAL A 94 3.10 -1.34 -8.11
N ARG A 95 3.52 -2.14 -9.10
CA ARG A 95 4.88 -2.14 -9.65
C ARG A 95 5.34 -0.78 -10.18
N HIS A 96 4.42 -0.01 -10.75
CA HIS A 96 4.72 1.34 -11.26
C HIS A 96 5.04 2.30 -10.12
N LEU A 97 4.38 2.16 -8.96
CA LEU A 97 4.71 2.94 -7.76
C LEU A 97 6.14 2.65 -7.27
N GLY A 98 6.53 1.37 -7.30
CA GLY A 98 7.90 0.95 -6.98
C GLY A 98 8.92 1.59 -7.91
N SER A 99 8.69 1.56 -9.22
CA SER A 99 9.58 2.15 -10.23
C SER A 99 9.68 3.68 -10.10
N ILE A 100 8.57 4.37 -9.83
CA ILE A 100 8.55 5.81 -9.57
C ILE A 100 9.39 6.14 -8.32
N TYR A 101 9.21 5.37 -7.26
CA TYR A 101 9.96 5.56 -6.02
C TYR A 101 11.47 5.37 -6.23
N GLU A 102 11.89 4.32 -6.92
CA GLU A 102 13.31 4.10 -7.24
C GLU A 102 13.89 5.24 -8.06
N GLY A 103 13.14 5.73 -9.04
CA GLY A 103 13.54 6.90 -9.82
C GLY A 103 13.71 8.16 -8.95
N LEU A 104 12.83 8.35 -7.95
CA LEU A 104 12.93 9.47 -7.02
C LEU A 104 14.12 9.35 -6.07
N LEU A 105 14.53 8.14 -5.68
CA LEU A 105 15.70 7.92 -4.82
C LEU A 105 17.02 8.28 -5.50
N GLU A 106 17.06 8.30 -6.84
CA GLU A 106 18.26 8.71 -7.57
C GLU A 106 18.53 10.21 -7.49
N PHE A 107 17.55 11.00 -7.02
CA PHE A 107 17.63 12.45 -7.02
C PHE A 107 17.60 13.03 -5.61
N LYS A 108 18.54 13.95 -5.33
CA LYS A 108 18.56 14.77 -4.11
C LYS A 108 18.57 16.25 -4.43
N LEU A 109 17.78 17.00 -3.68
CA LEU A 109 17.90 18.46 -3.68
C LEU A 109 19.15 18.85 -2.88
N LYS A 110 20.07 19.57 -3.54
CA LYS A 110 21.27 20.15 -2.93
C LYS A 110 21.31 21.65 -3.19
N VAL A 111 21.99 22.37 -2.33
CA VAL A 111 22.34 23.78 -2.56
C VAL A 111 23.74 23.82 -3.14
N ALA A 112 23.93 24.58 -4.21
CA ALA A 112 25.24 24.72 -4.85
C ALA A 112 26.21 25.55 -3.99
N ASP A 113 27.28 24.91 -3.53
CA ASP A 113 28.34 25.58 -2.73
C ASP A 113 29.20 26.52 -3.57
N GLU A 114 29.26 26.28 -4.87
CA GLU A 114 29.91 27.10 -5.89
C GLU A 114 29.15 27.04 -7.21
N ASP A 115 29.52 27.84 -8.21
CA ASP A 115 28.92 27.81 -9.53
C ASP A 115 29.10 26.43 -10.19
N LEU A 116 28.02 25.83 -10.65
CA LEU A 116 28.02 24.52 -11.28
C LEU A 116 27.76 24.63 -12.79
N THR A 117 28.35 23.72 -13.53
CA THR A 117 28.09 23.49 -14.95
C THR A 117 27.69 22.02 -15.18
N THR A 118 27.12 21.71 -16.35
CA THR A 118 26.83 20.33 -16.70
C THR A 118 27.98 19.70 -17.48
N GLN A 119 28.30 18.46 -17.11
CA GLN A 119 29.15 17.58 -17.91
C GLN A 119 28.32 16.46 -18.46
N ALA A 120 28.19 16.42 -19.79
CA ALA A 120 27.49 15.32 -20.45
C ALA A 120 28.44 14.12 -20.58
N ASP A 121 28.05 12.99 -20.02
CA ASP A 121 28.60 11.67 -20.33
C ASP A 121 27.60 10.92 -21.24
N LYS A 122 28.05 9.85 -21.89
CA LYS A 122 27.26 9.13 -22.94
C LYS A 122 25.85 8.71 -22.49
N LYS A 123 25.54 8.71 -21.18
CA LYS A 123 24.27 8.25 -20.61
C LYS A 123 23.65 9.18 -19.56
N SER A 124 24.30 10.28 -19.15
CA SER A 124 23.74 11.18 -18.12
C SER A 124 24.45 12.53 -18.10
N GLU A 125 23.68 13.59 -17.82
CA GLU A 125 24.23 14.89 -17.46
C GLU A 125 24.51 14.93 -15.95
N THR A 126 25.71 15.31 -15.56
CA THR A 126 26.12 15.43 -14.16
C THR A 126 26.54 16.85 -13.88
N TYR A 127 26.09 17.42 -12.75
CA TYR A 127 26.55 18.73 -12.30
C TYR A 127 27.96 18.63 -11.69
N ILE A 128 28.87 19.44 -12.16
CA ILE A 128 30.24 19.52 -11.65
C ILE A 128 30.60 20.97 -11.31
N PRO A 129 31.42 21.19 -10.27
CA PRO A 129 31.96 22.51 -9.95
C PRO A 129 32.70 23.14 -11.13
N LEU A 130 32.43 24.42 -11.38
CA LEU A 130 33.08 25.16 -12.45
C LEU A 130 34.60 25.25 -12.21
N SER A 131 35.02 25.23 -10.94
CA SER A 131 36.44 25.21 -10.53
C SER A 131 37.17 23.96 -11.02
N GLN A 132 36.51 22.82 -11.12
CA GLN A 132 37.10 21.56 -11.58
C GLN A 132 37.29 21.49 -13.09
N LEU A 133 36.59 22.31 -13.86
CA LEU A 133 36.75 22.41 -15.32
C LEU A 133 38.07 23.09 -15.73
N LYS A 134 38.62 23.96 -14.90
CA LYS A 134 39.86 24.70 -15.20
C LYS A 134 41.11 23.82 -15.18
N SER A 135 41.00 22.61 -14.60
CA SER A 135 42.16 21.69 -14.47
C SER A 135 42.32 20.68 -15.61
N LYS A 136 41.34 20.57 -16.53
CA LYS A 136 41.39 19.60 -17.65
C LYS A 136 41.24 20.32 -19.00
N ALA A 137 42.33 20.60 -19.68
CA ALA A 137 42.38 21.35 -20.94
C ALA A 137 41.51 20.76 -22.10
N THR A 138 41.18 19.49 -22.04
CA THR A 138 40.35 18.79 -23.05
C THR A 138 38.84 18.98 -22.87
N ALA A 139 38.37 19.39 -21.69
CA ALA A 139 36.94 19.62 -21.41
C ALA A 139 36.46 21.02 -21.84
N ARG A 140 37.35 21.93 -22.15
CA ARG A 140 37.04 23.33 -22.51
C ARG A 140 36.16 23.53 -23.75
N LYS A 141 36.03 22.54 -24.62
CA LYS A 141 35.24 22.64 -25.87
C LYS A 141 33.76 22.26 -25.74
N LYS A 142 33.28 21.73 -24.60
CA LYS A 142 31.89 21.31 -24.40
C LYS A 142 31.22 21.87 -23.13
N ALA A 143 31.84 22.82 -22.43
CA ALA A 143 31.22 23.40 -21.24
C ALA A 143 30.19 24.46 -21.65
N ALA A 144 28.93 24.17 -21.46
CA ALA A 144 27.91 25.19 -21.30
C ALA A 144 28.32 26.08 -20.10
N GLY A 145 28.00 27.38 -20.12
CA GLY A 145 28.30 28.32 -19.03
C GLY A 145 27.71 27.89 -17.68
N VAL A 146 27.72 28.77 -16.68
CA VAL A 146 27.09 28.50 -15.37
C VAL A 146 25.64 28.10 -15.57
N VAL A 147 25.31 26.86 -15.18
CA VAL A 147 23.95 26.30 -15.26
C VAL A 147 23.22 26.48 -13.93
N VAL A 148 23.95 26.33 -12.81
CA VAL A 148 23.43 26.55 -11.45
C VAL A 148 24.37 27.50 -10.72
N PRO A 149 23.94 28.74 -10.40
CA PRO A 149 24.74 29.67 -9.62
C PRO A 149 24.92 29.23 -8.17
N LYS A 150 26.00 29.63 -7.53
CA LYS A 150 26.21 29.43 -6.09
C LYS A 150 25.01 29.86 -5.26
N GLY A 151 24.64 29.05 -4.29
CA GLY A 151 23.50 29.29 -3.40
C GLY A 151 22.12 28.89 -3.97
N HIS A 152 22.05 28.45 -5.23
CA HIS A 152 20.80 27.97 -5.83
C HIS A 152 20.62 26.48 -5.61
N VAL A 153 19.35 26.09 -5.51
CA VAL A 153 18.96 24.68 -5.36
C VAL A 153 19.04 23.97 -6.70
N TYR A 154 19.59 22.78 -6.72
CA TYR A 154 19.62 21.91 -7.89
C TYR A 154 19.31 20.46 -7.54
N LEU A 155 18.90 19.71 -8.54
CA LEU A 155 18.60 18.28 -8.39
C LEU A 155 19.87 17.48 -8.74
N SER A 156 20.53 16.94 -7.71
CA SER A 156 21.71 16.08 -7.87
C SER A 156 21.28 14.65 -8.12
N ASN A 157 21.84 14.02 -9.17
CA ASN A 157 21.68 12.60 -9.39
C ASN A 157 22.72 11.85 -8.55
N ASP A 158 22.28 11.19 -7.46
CA ASP A 158 23.14 10.47 -6.54
C ASP A 158 22.97 8.95 -6.71
N LYS A 159 23.62 8.42 -7.76
CA LYS A 159 23.62 6.96 -8.03
C LYS A 159 24.20 6.11 -6.89
N PHE A 160 24.87 6.71 -5.93
CA PHE A 160 25.44 6.00 -4.77
C PHE A 160 24.36 5.63 -3.74
N GLU A 161 23.31 6.41 -3.59
CA GLU A 161 22.24 6.08 -2.60
C GLU A 161 21.42 4.87 -3.00
N ARG A 162 21.10 4.72 -4.28
CA ARG A 162 20.45 3.52 -4.78
C ARG A 162 21.26 2.25 -4.48
N LYS A 163 22.60 2.35 -4.61
CA LYS A 163 23.50 1.26 -4.23
C LYS A 163 23.59 1.09 -2.71
N ALA A 164 23.58 2.18 -1.96
CA ALA A 164 23.66 2.15 -0.50
C ALA A 164 22.37 1.63 0.16
N SER A 165 21.20 1.95 -0.41
CA SER A 165 19.91 1.46 0.07
C SER A 165 19.57 0.06 -0.45
N GLY A 166 20.32 -0.46 -1.45
CA GLY A 166 20.02 -1.76 -2.08
C GLY A 166 18.69 -1.81 -2.82
N SER A 167 18.10 -0.65 -3.14
CA SER A 167 16.79 -0.55 -3.79
C SER A 167 16.89 -0.93 -5.26
N TYR A 168 16.66 -2.20 -5.55
CA TYR A 168 16.58 -2.75 -6.90
C TYR A 168 15.24 -3.44 -7.08
N TYR A 169 14.56 -3.07 -8.15
CA TYR A 169 13.34 -3.75 -8.55
C TYR A 169 13.67 -5.13 -9.13
N THR A 170 13.07 -6.16 -8.55
CA THR A 170 13.20 -7.53 -9.05
C THR A 170 12.15 -7.76 -10.14
N PRO A 171 12.51 -8.23 -11.35
CA PRO A 171 11.56 -8.51 -12.42
C PRO A 171 10.46 -9.50 -12.00
N ASP A 172 9.20 -9.22 -12.42
CA ASP A 172 8.02 -10.01 -12.06
C ASP A 172 8.19 -11.53 -12.20
N PRO A 173 8.78 -12.09 -13.30
CA PRO A 173 8.93 -13.53 -13.40
C PRO A 173 9.85 -14.15 -12.33
N ILE A 174 10.80 -13.36 -11.80
CA ILE A 174 11.71 -13.81 -10.74
C ILE A 174 10.97 -13.78 -9.41
N VAL A 175 10.17 -12.73 -9.14
CA VAL A 175 9.33 -12.62 -7.94
C VAL A 175 8.34 -13.77 -7.87
N GLU A 176 7.59 -14.00 -8.96
CA GLU A 176 6.64 -15.10 -9.10
C GLU A 176 7.31 -16.46 -8.87
N TYR A 177 8.49 -16.68 -9.49
CA TYR A 177 9.25 -17.91 -9.29
C TYR A 177 9.62 -18.13 -7.81
N ILE A 178 10.15 -17.09 -7.15
CA ILE A 178 10.56 -17.18 -5.74
C ILE A 178 9.34 -17.45 -4.85
N VAL A 179 8.26 -16.71 -5.01
CA VAL A 179 7.02 -16.89 -4.22
C VAL A 179 6.45 -18.30 -4.43
N THR A 180 6.38 -18.77 -5.67
CA THR A 180 5.89 -20.11 -5.98
C THR A 180 6.70 -21.21 -5.30
N HIS A 181 8.03 -21.06 -5.22
CA HIS A 181 8.92 -22.12 -4.70
C HIS A 181 9.23 -21.98 -3.21
N THR A 182 8.85 -20.88 -2.57
CA THR A 182 9.02 -20.69 -1.12
C THR A 182 7.69 -20.79 -0.38
N VAL A 183 6.72 -19.95 -0.73
CA VAL A 183 5.39 -19.93 -0.08
C VAL A 183 4.53 -21.12 -0.54
N GLY A 184 4.62 -21.49 -1.82
CA GLY A 184 3.81 -22.53 -2.43
C GLY A 184 3.82 -23.85 -1.69
N PRO A 185 4.97 -24.50 -1.49
CA PRO A 185 5.04 -25.81 -0.80
C PRO A 185 4.47 -25.78 0.62
N VAL A 186 4.77 -24.72 1.37
CA VAL A 186 4.28 -24.55 2.76
C VAL A 186 2.76 -24.40 2.79
N LEU A 187 2.22 -23.59 1.87
CA LEU A 187 0.77 -23.40 1.76
C LEU A 187 0.07 -24.67 1.31
N ASP A 188 0.60 -25.37 0.30
CA ASP A 188 0.00 -26.62 -0.22
C ASP A 188 -0.03 -27.71 0.84
N GLU A 189 1.05 -27.92 1.61
CA GLU A 189 1.08 -28.85 2.74
C GLU A 189 0.02 -28.51 3.80
N LYS A 190 -0.09 -27.21 4.14
CA LYS A 190 -1.10 -26.73 5.07
C LYS A 190 -2.51 -27.01 4.59
N LEU A 191 -2.83 -26.72 3.32
CA LEU A 191 -4.14 -26.94 2.73
C LEU A 191 -4.51 -28.44 2.71
N GLU A 192 -3.55 -29.31 2.39
CA GLU A 192 -3.79 -30.77 2.43
C GLU A 192 -4.04 -31.26 3.85
N THR A 193 -3.32 -30.74 4.84
CA THR A 193 -3.54 -31.06 6.27
C THR A 193 -4.95 -30.64 6.74
N LEU A 194 -5.47 -29.50 6.28
CA LEU A 194 -6.79 -29.01 6.66
C LEU A 194 -7.95 -29.63 5.86
N ARG A 195 -7.69 -30.21 4.70
CA ARG A 195 -8.70 -30.77 3.79
C ARG A 195 -9.68 -31.73 4.47
N PRO A 196 -9.26 -32.71 5.32
CA PRO A 196 -10.17 -33.61 6.01
C PRO A 196 -11.13 -32.89 6.97
N GLU A 197 -10.68 -31.81 7.63
CA GLU A 197 -11.50 -31.01 8.53
C GLU A 197 -12.55 -30.22 7.75
N PHE A 198 -12.18 -29.60 6.63
CA PHE A 198 -13.10 -28.89 5.72
C PHE A 198 -14.20 -29.81 5.17
N ARG A 199 -13.91 -31.09 4.88
CA ARG A 199 -14.92 -32.07 4.44
C ARG A 199 -16.00 -32.32 5.50
N LYS A 200 -15.69 -32.20 6.79
CA LYS A 200 -16.64 -32.41 7.89
C LYS A 200 -17.63 -31.26 8.07
N VAL A 201 -17.26 -30.05 7.64
CA VAL A 201 -18.06 -28.83 7.81
C VAL A 201 -19.47 -28.98 7.22
N ARG A 202 -19.61 -29.60 6.04
CA ARG A 202 -20.88 -29.83 5.38
C ARG A 202 -21.83 -30.62 6.26
N LYS A 203 -21.35 -31.70 6.89
CA LYS A 203 -22.17 -32.52 7.78
C LYS A 203 -22.64 -31.73 9.00
N THR A 204 -21.79 -30.91 9.58
CA THR A 204 -22.17 -30.02 10.68
C THR A 204 -23.25 -29.06 10.25
N PHE A 205 -23.13 -28.42 9.09
CA PHE A 205 -24.16 -27.52 8.55
C PHE A 205 -25.50 -28.22 8.34
N ASP A 206 -25.51 -29.40 7.71
CA ASP A 206 -26.75 -30.14 7.45
C ASP A 206 -27.43 -30.53 8.76
N ASN A 207 -26.67 -30.92 9.80
CA ASN A 207 -27.20 -31.21 11.14
C ASN A 207 -27.80 -29.97 11.80
N GLU A 208 -27.11 -28.83 11.77
CA GLU A 208 -27.58 -27.57 12.35
C GLU A 208 -28.83 -27.06 11.61
N LEU A 209 -28.91 -27.24 10.28
CA LEU A 209 -30.07 -26.89 9.48
C LEU A 209 -31.31 -27.76 9.89
N GLN A 210 -31.12 -29.05 10.11
CA GLN A 210 -32.17 -29.92 10.59
C GLN A 210 -32.62 -29.55 12.01
N LYS A 211 -31.70 -29.26 12.91
CA LYS A 211 -32.02 -28.78 14.26
C LYS A 211 -32.82 -27.48 14.22
N SER A 212 -32.40 -26.49 13.41
CA SER A 212 -33.13 -25.23 13.29
C SER A 212 -34.54 -25.41 12.78
N LYS A 213 -34.77 -26.35 11.86
CA LYS A 213 -36.12 -26.69 11.37
C LYS A 213 -36.98 -27.37 12.41
N ALA A 214 -36.41 -28.28 13.22
CA ALA A 214 -37.13 -29.00 14.27
C ALA A 214 -37.36 -28.11 15.52
N TYR A 215 -36.39 -27.31 15.88
CA TYR A 215 -36.38 -26.46 17.07
C TYR A 215 -35.83 -25.05 16.72
N PRO A 216 -36.63 -24.22 16.02
CA PRO A 216 -36.18 -22.90 15.61
C PRO A 216 -35.91 -22.00 16.81
N SER A 217 -34.78 -21.25 16.74
CA SER A 217 -34.43 -20.23 17.72
C SER A 217 -35.42 -19.06 17.71
N PRO A 218 -35.42 -18.19 18.74
CA PRO A 218 -36.28 -17.01 18.76
C PRO A 218 -36.14 -16.15 17.51
N GLU A 219 -34.94 -15.89 17.04
CA GLU A 219 -34.64 -15.07 15.86
C GLU A 219 -35.22 -15.68 14.59
N VAL A 220 -35.18 -17.02 14.46
CA VAL A 220 -35.80 -17.74 13.32
C VAL A 220 -37.32 -17.73 13.44
N LYS A 221 -37.89 -17.93 14.64
CA LYS A 221 -39.32 -17.87 14.87
C LYS A 221 -39.92 -16.52 14.59
N ASN A 222 -39.20 -15.44 14.93
CA ASN A 222 -39.63 -14.07 14.71
C ASN A 222 -39.47 -13.61 13.26
N GLY A 223 -38.78 -14.39 12.40
CA GLY A 223 -38.47 -14.01 11.03
C GLY A 223 -37.26 -13.11 10.87
N ASP A 224 -36.53 -12.86 11.95
CA ASP A 224 -35.32 -12.02 11.93
C ASP A 224 -34.15 -12.70 11.20
N MET A 225 -34.19 -14.06 11.13
CA MET A 225 -33.13 -14.87 10.51
C MET A 225 -33.73 -16.12 9.83
N GLU A 226 -33.21 -16.44 8.65
CA GLU A 226 -33.57 -17.70 7.97
C GLU A 226 -32.91 -18.92 8.62
N HIS A 227 -33.58 -20.10 8.55
CA HIS A 227 -33.01 -21.37 9.03
C HIS A 227 -31.60 -21.64 8.50
N ARG A 228 -31.36 -21.28 7.22
CA ARG A 228 -30.06 -21.48 6.56
C ARG A 228 -28.97 -20.55 7.11
N GLN A 229 -29.33 -19.30 7.41
CA GLN A 229 -28.42 -18.32 8.01
C GLN A 229 -28.07 -18.74 9.44
N TRP A 230 -29.05 -19.20 10.21
CA TRP A 230 -28.81 -19.70 11.57
C TRP A 230 -27.88 -20.92 11.56
N ALA A 231 -28.15 -21.93 10.72
CA ALA A 231 -27.30 -23.11 10.58
C ALA A 231 -25.87 -22.75 10.19
N ALA A 232 -25.76 -21.78 9.34
CA ALA A 232 -24.47 -21.23 8.90
C ALA A 232 -23.69 -20.57 10.04
N MET A 233 -24.35 -19.75 10.83
CA MET A 233 -23.73 -19.12 12.01
C MET A 233 -23.28 -20.16 13.04
N GLN A 234 -24.10 -21.18 13.32
CA GLN A 234 -23.72 -22.27 14.24
C GLN A 234 -22.53 -23.07 13.68
N THR A 235 -22.53 -23.37 12.39
CA THR A 235 -21.43 -24.07 11.74
C THR A 235 -20.12 -23.27 11.85
N TYR A 236 -20.17 -21.95 11.64
CA TYR A 236 -19.02 -21.08 11.86
C TYR A 236 -18.52 -21.15 13.31
N ASN A 237 -19.41 -21.08 14.29
CA ASN A 237 -19.03 -21.14 15.70
C ASN A 237 -18.35 -22.47 16.06
N HIS A 238 -18.83 -23.60 15.48
CA HIS A 238 -18.22 -24.93 15.68
C HIS A 238 -16.86 -25.09 14.99
N HIS A 239 -16.61 -24.35 13.91
CA HIS A 239 -15.40 -24.49 13.07
C HIS A 239 -14.57 -23.20 12.96
N ARG A 240 -14.71 -22.29 13.95
CA ARG A 240 -13.97 -21.03 13.97
C ARG A 240 -12.46 -21.23 13.96
N ASP A 241 -11.99 -22.28 14.61
CA ASP A 241 -10.59 -22.69 14.66
C ASP A 241 -10.02 -23.03 13.27
N LEU A 242 -10.85 -23.54 12.33
CA LEU A 242 -10.42 -23.79 10.96
C LEU A 242 -10.07 -22.49 10.22
N VAL A 243 -10.79 -21.40 10.49
CA VAL A 243 -10.48 -20.09 9.92
C VAL A 243 -9.14 -19.60 10.47
N GLU A 244 -8.93 -19.74 11.79
CA GLU A 244 -7.66 -19.34 12.40
C GLU A 244 -6.50 -20.19 11.86
N LYS A 245 -6.66 -21.51 11.81
CA LYS A 245 -5.66 -22.44 11.26
C LYS A 245 -5.32 -22.13 9.80
N LEU A 246 -6.33 -21.80 8.97
CA LEU A 246 -6.13 -21.51 7.55
C LEU A 246 -5.23 -20.29 7.35
N PHE A 247 -5.45 -19.21 8.10
CA PHE A 247 -4.69 -17.97 8.02
C PHE A 247 -3.45 -17.94 8.95
N ASP A 248 -3.14 -19.03 9.64
CA ASP A 248 -1.91 -19.15 10.42
C ASP A 248 -0.71 -19.50 9.54
N LEU A 249 -0.50 -18.69 8.54
CA LEU A 249 0.67 -18.66 7.67
C LEU A 249 1.35 -17.30 7.86
N LYS A 250 2.65 -17.31 8.16
CA LYS A 250 3.41 -16.07 8.35
C LYS A 250 4.48 -15.96 7.27
N VAL A 251 4.36 -14.92 6.46
CA VAL A 251 5.33 -14.60 5.41
C VAL A 251 5.98 -13.27 5.76
N LEU A 252 7.28 -13.26 5.90
CA LEU A 252 8.10 -12.08 6.21
C LEU A 252 9.05 -11.81 5.05
N ASP A 253 9.01 -10.57 4.55
CA ASP A 253 10.06 -10.03 3.70
C ASP A 253 10.97 -9.12 4.55
N PRO A 254 12.23 -9.52 4.80
CA PRO A 254 13.14 -8.77 5.66
C PRO A 254 13.78 -7.55 4.97
N SER A 255 13.51 -7.32 3.67
CA SER A 255 14.02 -6.21 2.87
C SER A 255 13.01 -5.83 1.78
N MET A 256 11.79 -5.50 2.23
CA MET A 256 10.59 -5.48 1.38
C MET A 256 10.56 -4.39 0.30
N GLY A 257 11.41 -3.35 0.39
CA GLY A 257 11.36 -2.22 -0.52
C GLY A 257 9.97 -1.58 -0.55
N SER A 258 9.44 -1.38 -1.75
CA SER A 258 8.07 -0.90 -1.99
C SER A 258 6.98 -1.98 -1.83
N GLY A 259 7.32 -3.17 -1.36
CA GLY A 259 6.38 -4.25 -1.07
C GLY A 259 6.02 -5.16 -2.24
N HIS A 260 6.78 -5.14 -3.33
CA HIS A 260 6.47 -5.91 -4.54
C HIS A 260 6.34 -7.42 -4.29
N PHE A 261 7.31 -8.02 -3.58
CA PHE A 261 7.21 -9.45 -3.20
C PHE A 261 5.99 -9.73 -2.34
N LEU A 262 5.66 -8.84 -1.40
CA LEU A 262 4.52 -9.01 -0.51
C LEU A 262 3.18 -8.91 -1.26
N VAL A 263 3.07 -8.06 -2.26
CA VAL A 263 1.89 -7.98 -3.15
C VAL A 263 1.71 -9.29 -3.90
N GLU A 264 2.79 -9.81 -4.52
CA GLU A 264 2.75 -11.10 -5.20
C GLU A 264 2.36 -12.25 -4.25
N VAL A 265 2.87 -12.23 -3.00
CA VAL A 265 2.46 -13.22 -1.98
C VAL A 265 0.97 -13.12 -1.68
N VAL A 266 0.41 -11.91 -1.54
CA VAL A 266 -1.04 -11.74 -1.29
C VAL A 266 -1.85 -12.32 -2.42
N ASP A 267 -1.48 -12.04 -3.66
CA ASP A 267 -2.16 -12.57 -4.85
C ASP A 267 -2.05 -14.08 -4.95
N PHE A 268 -0.85 -14.60 -4.81
CA PHE A 268 -0.57 -16.04 -4.86
C PHE A 268 -1.34 -16.83 -3.81
N VAL A 269 -1.29 -16.37 -2.55
CA VAL A 269 -1.99 -17.03 -1.44
C VAL A 269 -3.51 -16.95 -1.65
N THR A 270 -4.02 -15.79 -2.05
CA THR A 270 -5.46 -15.60 -2.30
C THR A 270 -5.97 -16.53 -3.40
N ASP A 271 -5.25 -16.63 -4.52
CA ASP A 271 -5.62 -17.52 -5.63
C ASP A 271 -5.65 -19.00 -5.18
N ARG A 272 -4.63 -19.44 -4.43
CA ARG A 272 -4.58 -20.81 -3.88
C ARG A 272 -5.71 -21.07 -2.89
N LEU A 273 -6.01 -20.13 -2.00
CA LEU A 273 -7.12 -20.22 -1.06
C LEU A 273 -8.46 -20.29 -1.78
N LEU A 274 -8.69 -19.46 -2.80
CA LEU A 274 -9.91 -19.50 -3.62
C LEU A 274 -10.10 -20.88 -4.29
N LYS A 275 -9.05 -21.39 -4.92
CA LYS A 275 -9.07 -22.73 -5.55
C LYS A 275 -9.38 -23.83 -4.53
N PHE A 276 -8.85 -23.73 -3.31
CA PHE A 276 -9.14 -24.66 -2.24
C PHE A 276 -10.58 -24.54 -1.72
N LEU A 277 -11.03 -23.31 -1.40
CA LEU A 277 -12.36 -23.04 -0.83
C LEU A 277 -13.50 -23.39 -1.79
N ASN A 278 -13.30 -23.21 -3.09
CA ASN A 278 -14.26 -23.58 -4.13
C ASN A 278 -14.58 -25.08 -4.15
N GLN A 279 -13.73 -25.94 -3.57
CA GLN A 279 -14.00 -27.37 -3.40
C GLN A 279 -14.99 -27.63 -2.23
N PHE A 280 -15.22 -26.62 -1.38
CA PHE A 280 -16.06 -26.69 -0.19
C PHE A 280 -17.08 -25.54 -0.20
N PRO A 281 -18.19 -25.65 -0.96
CA PRO A 281 -19.18 -24.56 -1.08
C PRO A 281 -19.78 -24.11 0.27
N ILE A 282 -19.78 -25.01 1.25
CA ILE A 282 -20.14 -24.69 2.63
C ILE A 282 -18.86 -24.80 3.47
N ASN A 283 -18.33 -23.66 3.87
CA ASN A 283 -17.11 -23.56 4.66
C ASN A 283 -17.18 -22.37 5.63
N PRO A 284 -16.45 -22.40 6.74
CA PRO A 284 -16.51 -21.35 7.76
C PRO A 284 -15.87 -20.04 7.30
N VAL A 285 -15.02 -20.07 6.25
CA VAL A 285 -14.38 -18.86 5.72
C VAL A 285 -15.40 -17.93 5.06
N ASN A 286 -16.33 -18.49 4.26
CA ASN A 286 -17.39 -17.70 3.62
C ASN A 286 -18.20 -16.93 4.67
N PHE A 287 -18.49 -17.54 5.82
CA PHE A 287 -19.17 -16.84 6.93
C PHE A 287 -18.30 -15.74 7.55
N ALA A 288 -17.00 -15.99 7.68
CA ALA A 288 -16.09 -14.96 8.17
C ALA A 288 -16.04 -13.75 7.21
N LEU A 289 -16.06 -14.00 5.90
CA LEU A 289 -16.13 -12.96 4.88
C LEU A 289 -17.46 -12.20 4.94
N ASP A 290 -18.59 -12.89 5.06
CA ASP A 290 -19.91 -12.26 5.18
C ASP A 290 -20.02 -11.39 6.43
N ARG A 291 -19.52 -11.85 7.57
CA ARG A 291 -19.46 -11.04 8.78
C ARG A 291 -18.58 -9.80 8.61
N THR A 292 -17.44 -9.95 7.95
CA THR A 292 -16.56 -8.82 7.64
C THR A 292 -17.26 -7.82 6.73
N ARG A 293 -17.97 -8.29 5.70
CA ARG A 293 -18.77 -7.46 4.79
C ARG A 293 -19.84 -6.68 5.56
N GLN A 294 -20.62 -7.37 6.42
CA GLN A 294 -21.65 -6.74 7.23
C GLN A 294 -21.08 -5.69 8.18
N SER A 295 -19.96 -5.99 8.85
CA SER A 295 -19.30 -5.03 9.74
C SER A 295 -18.80 -3.79 8.99
N ILE A 296 -18.25 -3.96 7.78
CA ILE A 296 -17.82 -2.82 6.95
C ILE A 296 -19.04 -2.01 6.53
N MET A 297 -20.12 -2.64 6.06
CA MET A 297 -21.34 -1.95 5.63
C MET A 297 -21.98 -1.18 6.78
N GLN A 298 -22.03 -1.77 7.98
CA GLN A 298 -22.53 -1.09 9.17
C GLN A 298 -21.69 0.13 9.51
N SER A 299 -20.36 -0.03 9.58
CA SER A 299 -19.44 1.08 9.89
C SER A 299 -19.54 2.23 8.88
N LEU A 300 -19.70 1.91 7.59
CA LEU A 300 -19.91 2.91 6.55
C LEU A 300 -21.25 3.63 6.69
N GLY A 301 -22.33 2.88 7.02
CA GLY A 301 -23.65 3.46 7.30
C GLY A 301 -23.62 4.42 8.49
N GLU A 302 -22.90 4.08 9.57
CA GLU A 302 -22.69 4.94 10.74
C GLU A 302 -21.93 6.23 10.38
N GLN A 303 -21.07 6.19 9.36
CA GLN A 303 -20.38 7.36 8.81
C GLN A 303 -21.22 8.17 7.79
N GLY A 304 -22.44 7.73 7.49
CA GLY A 304 -23.28 8.35 6.45
C GLY A 304 -22.81 8.05 5.02
N ILE A 305 -21.99 7.03 4.83
CA ILE A 305 -21.44 6.63 3.52
C ILE A 305 -22.35 5.58 2.88
N THR A 306 -22.75 5.82 1.65
CA THR A 306 -23.54 4.86 0.86
C THR A 306 -22.63 4.04 -0.05
N VAL A 307 -22.71 2.72 0.07
CA VAL A 307 -21.87 1.79 -0.70
C VAL A 307 -22.73 0.73 -1.37
N ASP A 308 -22.40 0.45 -2.62
CA ASP A 308 -22.92 -0.72 -3.33
C ASP A 308 -22.25 -1.99 -2.77
N PRO A 309 -23.03 -2.93 -2.16
CA PRO A 309 -22.50 -4.16 -1.59
C PRO A 309 -21.68 -5.01 -2.58
N SER A 310 -21.99 -4.92 -3.87
CA SER A 310 -21.28 -5.68 -4.93
C SER A 310 -19.80 -5.29 -5.06
N LYS A 311 -19.38 -4.13 -4.55
CA LYS A 311 -18.00 -3.69 -4.52
C LYS A 311 -17.17 -4.38 -3.42
N LEU A 312 -17.82 -4.97 -2.43
CA LEU A 312 -17.16 -5.76 -1.37
C LEU A 312 -17.11 -7.24 -1.78
N THR A 313 -16.34 -7.55 -2.80
CA THR A 313 -16.21 -8.90 -3.35
C THR A 313 -15.52 -9.85 -2.37
N ASP A 314 -15.79 -11.15 -2.45
CA ASP A 314 -15.14 -12.18 -1.64
C ASP A 314 -13.62 -12.18 -1.84
N ILE A 315 -13.17 -11.92 -3.08
CA ILE A 315 -11.74 -11.82 -3.40
C ILE A 315 -11.07 -10.69 -2.62
N ASN A 316 -11.65 -9.49 -2.62
CA ASN A 316 -11.08 -8.34 -1.92
C ASN A 316 -11.08 -8.56 -0.39
N LEU A 317 -12.15 -9.15 0.14
CA LEU A 317 -12.24 -9.50 1.55
C LEU A 317 -11.23 -10.58 1.93
N LEU A 318 -11.03 -11.59 1.07
CA LEU A 318 -10.04 -12.64 1.28
C LEU A 318 -8.61 -12.10 1.22
N LYS A 319 -8.27 -11.27 0.22
CA LYS A 319 -6.99 -10.53 0.16
C LYS A 319 -6.74 -9.75 1.45
N ARG A 320 -7.76 -9.05 1.94
CA ARG A 320 -7.68 -8.32 3.22
C ARG A 320 -7.38 -9.24 4.41
N HIS A 321 -8.00 -10.42 4.47
CA HIS A 321 -7.73 -11.40 5.53
C HIS A 321 -6.30 -11.93 5.45
N VAL A 322 -5.80 -12.25 4.25
CA VAL A 322 -4.41 -12.67 4.00
C VAL A 322 -3.46 -11.55 4.43
N LEU A 323 -3.68 -10.34 3.95
CA LEU A 323 -2.85 -9.18 4.26
C LEU A 323 -2.76 -8.91 5.77
N LYS A 324 -3.90 -8.99 6.47
CA LYS A 324 -4.00 -8.68 7.91
C LYS A 324 -3.43 -9.78 8.81
N ARG A 325 -3.27 -11.01 8.34
CA ARG A 325 -2.90 -12.16 9.17
C ARG A 325 -1.60 -12.83 8.81
N CYS A 326 -1.24 -12.75 7.51
CA CYS A 326 -0.14 -13.54 6.97
C CYS A 326 1.10 -12.72 6.63
N ILE A 327 0.95 -11.41 6.35
CA ILE A 327 1.99 -10.59 5.71
C ILE A 327 2.74 -9.73 6.72
N TYR A 328 4.05 -9.80 6.67
CA TYR A 328 4.97 -9.01 7.48
C TYR A 328 6.13 -8.51 6.62
N GLY A 329 6.64 -7.31 6.92
CA GLY A 329 7.74 -6.74 6.17
C GLY A 329 8.57 -5.77 6.99
N VAL A 330 9.86 -5.74 6.68
CA VAL A 330 10.83 -4.79 7.25
C VAL A 330 11.60 -4.13 6.13
N ASP A 331 11.84 -2.84 6.23
CA ASP A 331 12.79 -2.14 5.35
C ASP A 331 13.57 -1.08 6.13
N LEU A 332 14.83 -0.87 5.75
CA LEU A 332 15.68 0.14 6.37
C LEU A 332 15.20 1.57 6.06
N ASN A 333 14.59 1.76 4.89
CA ASN A 333 14.11 3.05 4.43
C ASN A 333 12.64 3.26 4.85
N PRO A 334 12.35 4.23 5.77
CA PRO A 334 10.98 4.50 6.19
C PRO A 334 10.03 4.89 5.06
N MET A 335 10.53 5.54 3.99
CA MET A 335 9.71 5.90 2.83
C MET A 335 9.30 4.65 2.04
N ALA A 336 10.19 3.65 1.91
CA ALA A 336 9.86 2.37 1.31
C ALA A 336 8.74 1.67 2.09
N VAL A 337 8.79 1.70 3.42
CA VAL A 337 7.73 1.15 4.29
C VAL A 337 6.38 1.81 4.04
N GLU A 338 6.33 3.15 3.97
CA GLU A 338 5.08 3.86 3.69
C GLU A 338 4.56 3.53 2.28
N LEU A 339 5.45 3.42 1.30
CA LEU A 339 5.06 3.02 -0.05
C LEU A 339 4.56 1.57 -0.10
N ALA A 340 5.21 0.64 0.62
CA ALA A 340 4.77 -0.74 0.72
C ALA A 340 3.36 -0.84 1.34
N LYS A 341 3.05 -0.03 2.35
CA LYS A 341 1.69 0.07 2.92
C LYS A 341 0.68 0.51 1.87
N VAL A 342 0.99 1.56 1.11
CA VAL A 342 0.12 2.05 0.03
C VAL A 342 -0.05 0.99 -1.06
N SER A 343 1.03 0.34 -1.47
CA SER A 343 1.04 -0.71 -2.49
C SER A 343 0.10 -1.87 -2.10
N LEU A 344 0.28 -2.41 -0.91
CA LEU A 344 -0.52 -3.51 -0.38
C LEU A 344 -1.98 -3.11 -0.12
N TRP A 345 -2.21 -1.87 0.32
CA TRP A 345 -3.55 -1.35 0.51
C TRP A 345 -4.30 -1.18 -0.81
N LEU A 346 -3.65 -0.68 -1.86
CA LEU A 346 -4.23 -0.54 -3.18
C LEU A 346 -4.54 -1.89 -3.81
N ASP A 347 -3.66 -2.87 -3.66
CA ASP A 347 -3.86 -4.22 -4.17
C ASP A 347 -5.03 -4.95 -3.49
N ALA A 348 -5.12 -4.87 -2.16
CA ALA A 348 -6.20 -5.43 -1.37
C ALA A 348 -7.33 -4.41 -1.12
N PHE A 349 -7.50 -3.42 -2.02
CA PHE A 349 -8.42 -2.30 -1.78
C PHE A 349 -9.82 -2.79 -1.44
N THR A 350 -10.24 -2.45 -0.24
CA THR A 350 -11.59 -2.72 0.28
C THR A 350 -12.16 -1.39 0.73
N LEU A 351 -13.25 -0.96 0.13
CA LEU A 351 -13.91 0.30 0.45
C LEU A 351 -14.23 0.38 1.96
N GLY A 352 -13.89 1.50 2.60
CA GLY A 352 -14.09 1.68 4.05
C GLY A 352 -13.08 0.94 4.94
N ALA A 353 -12.05 0.35 4.36
CA ALA A 353 -10.99 -0.30 5.11
C ALA A 353 -9.84 0.68 5.39
N PRO A 354 -9.53 1.01 6.65
CA PRO A 354 -8.48 1.95 6.99
C PRO A 354 -7.09 1.37 6.65
N LEU A 355 -6.15 2.25 6.28
CA LEU A 355 -4.75 1.93 6.00
C LEU A 355 -3.96 1.59 7.27
N SER A 356 -4.35 2.14 8.41
CA SER A 356 -3.62 2.06 9.69
C SER A 356 -3.38 0.66 10.23
N PHE A 357 -4.11 -0.37 9.75
CA PHE A 357 -3.91 -1.74 10.22
C PHE A 357 -2.56 -2.34 9.80
N LEU A 358 -1.89 -1.78 8.78
CA LEU A 358 -0.58 -2.24 8.32
C LEU A 358 0.59 -1.75 9.18
N ASP A 359 0.38 -0.78 10.06
CA ASP A 359 1.42 -0.20 10.89
C ASP A 359 2.07 -1.20 11.87
N HIS A 360 1.36 -2.26 12.21
CA HIS A 360 1.88 -3.33 13.07
C HIS A 360 2.63 -4.41 12.31
N HIS A 361 2.42 -4.53 11.01
CA HIS A 361 2.94 -5.59 10.15
C HIS A 361 4.16 -5.14 9.34
N LEU A 362 4.18 -3.87 8.94
CA LEU A 362 5.24 -3.29 8.12
C LEU A 362 6.00 -2.26 8.93
N ARG A 363 7.30 -2.51 9.15
CA ARG A 363 8.10 -1.71 10.08
C ARG A 363 9.39 -1.20 9.44
N PRO A 364 9.76 0.06 9.71
CA PRO A 364 11.10 0.53 9.41
C PRO A 364 12.09 -0.07 10.41
N GLY A 365 13.20 -0.65 9.91
CA GLY A 365 14.22 -1.23 10.75
C GLY A 365 15.31 -1.94 9.96
N ASN A 366 16.38 -2.31 10.65
CA ASN A 366 17.44 -3.13 10.09
C ASN A 366 17.21 -4.58 10.49
N SER A 367 16.83 -5.42 9.54
CA SER A 367 16.54 -6.84 9.76
C SER A 367 17.77 -7.70 10.10
N LEU A 368 18.97 -7.16 9.89
CA LEU A 368 20.24 -7.85 10.20
C LEU A 368 20.77 -7.52 11.61
N ILE A 369 20.24 -6.46 12.23
CA ILE A 369 20.64 -6.00 13.55
C ILE A 369 19.44 -6.11 14.48
N GLY A 370 19.45 -7.07 15.36
CA GLY A 370 18.40 -7.30 16.37
C GLY A 370 18.97 -7.45 17.76
N LYS A 371 18.13 -7.30 18.76
CA LYS A 371 18.41 -7.78 20.13
C LYS A 371 18.10 -9.27 20.21
N GLY A 372 18.87 -10.02 20.99
CA GLY A 372 18.51 -11.38 21.36
C GLY A 372 17.20 -11.41 22.15
N LEU A 373 16.45 -12.52 22.11
CA LEU A 373 15.22 -12.66 22.89
C LEU A 373 15.43 -12.42 24.39
N ILE A 374 16.61 -12.78 24.91
CA ILE A 374 17.01 -12.56 26.30
C ILE A 374 17.14 -11.07 26.65
N ASP A 375 17.52 -10.23 25.67
CA ASP A 375 17.69 -8.78 25.84
C ASP A 375 16.35 -8.01 25.78
N LEU A 376 15.24 -8.67 25.50
CA LEU A 376 13.89 -8.09 25.42
C LEU A 376 13.08 -8.30 26.71
N GLU A 377 13.60 -9.08 27.68
CA GLU A 377 12.96 -9.35 28.96
C GLU A 377 13.37 -8.35 30.07
N ASP A 378 14.33 -7.45 29.79
CA ASP A 378 14.72 -6.31 30.62
C ASP A 378 14.12 -4.98 30.09
#